data_bfeb83942d88f5f92a305a599119c832
#
_entry.id   bfeb83942d88f5f92a305a599119c832
#
_cell.length_a   1.000
_cell.length_b   1.000
_cell.length_c   1.000
_cell.angle_alpha   90.00
_cell.angle_beta   90.00
_cell.angle_gamma   90.00
#
_symmetry.space_group_name_H-M   'P 1'
#
loop_
_entity.id
_entity.type
_entity.pdbx_description
1 polymer ?
#
loop_
_entity_poly.entity_id
_entity_poly.type
_entity_poly.pdbx_seq_one_letter_code
_entity_poly.pdbx_strand_id
1 'polypeptide(L)'
;MPLEVKSSMSPVEGLSWSMSLGSGRHMKQLKGVLVLSLTVVSSLCASEEIDVRSLVLSNLELSRGGTSYAEMTMFIKRPTWERRSSLVGWTRGTKDSLIRFTAPAKDAGNAMLKLGDKMWTFNPKLNRNIRLPSSMMGQSWAGSDFSYNDLSRSDKYLTDYRFELVDTKVQEGKKIYTIDAIPNDDAAVVWGKERMTLREDAVMMGIVFYDQDLQPLKEMKSLKIGNLGGRTFSTHMRMGDIDDPNSYTEFEYQKMAFDLDLEDRLFSTFSLRSERTR
;
A
#
# COMPACT_ATOMS: atom_id res chain seq x y z
N MET A 1 51.58 -14.57 0.14
CA MET A 1 51.72 -15.84 -0.56
C MET A 1 50.46 -16.12 -1.34
N PRO A 2 50.46 -15.97 -2.66
CA PRO A 2 49.33 -16.30 -3.51
C PRO A 2 49.48 -17.70 -4.05
N LEU A 3 48.40 -18.43 -4.17
CA LEU A 3 48.36 -19.74 -4.88
C LEU A 3 47.61 -19.52 -6.21
N GLU A 4 48.42 -19.57 -7.27
CA GLU A 4 48.00 -19.76 -8.65
C GLU A 4 47.40 -21.15 -8.83
N VAL A 5 46.32 -21.24 -9.60
CA VAL A 5 45.92 -22.52 -10.24
C VAL A 5 45.82 -22.28 -11.74
N LYS A 6 46.61 -23.09 -12.43
CA LYS A 6 46.82 -23.07 -13.87
C LYS A 6 45.64 -23.61 -14.66
N SER A 7 45.46 -22.97 -15.80
CA SER A 7 44.76 -23.38 -17.01
C SER A 7 45.36 -24.70 -17.59
N SER A 8 44.51 -25.61 -18.07
CA SER A 8 44.88 -26.57 -19.10
C SER A 8 43.79 -26.63 -20.19
N MET A 9 44.14 -26.04 -21.31
CA MET A 9 43.50 -26.31 -22.60
C MET A 9 44.03 -27.59 -23.17
N SER A 10 43.19 -28.39 -23.83
CA SER A 10 43.56 -29.36 -24.84
C SER A 10 42.58 -29.35 -26.01
N PRO A 11 43.08 -29.41 -27.25
CA PRO A 11 42.28 -29.28 -28.46
C PRO A 11 41.82 -30.64 -28.97
N VAL A 12 40.68 -30.70 -29.63
CA VAL A 12 40.23 -31.86 -30.37
C VAL A 12 40.14 -31.51 -31.86
N GLU A 13 40.84 -32.36 -32.57
CA GLU A 13 41.14 -32.35 -33.99
C GLU A 13 39.93 -32.53 -34.91
N GLY A 14 40.19 -32.14 -36.13
CA GLY A 14 39.35 -32.08 -37.32
C GLY A 14 38.88 -33.44 -37.87
N LEU A 15 37.78 -33.34 -38.59
CA LEU A 15 37.32 -34.36 -39.52
C LEU A 15 37.16 -33.72 -40.91
N SER A 16 38.05 -34.10 -41.78
CA SER A 16 38.03 -33.84 -43.19
C SER A 16 37.01 -34.73 -43.90
N TRP A 17 36.21 -34.20 -44.80
CA TRP A 17 35.43 -35.00 -45.75
C TRP A 17 35.95 -34.73 -47.16
N SER A 18 36.40 -35.79 -47.80
CA SER A 18 36.87 -35.84 -49.18
C SER A 18 35.72 -35.80 -50.14
N MET A 19 35.89 -35.01 -51.19
CA MET A 19 35.07 -35.03 -52.42
C MET A 19 35.28 -36.31 -53.22
N SER A 20 34.19 -36.94 -53.65
CA SER A 20 34.17 -37.89 -54.76
C SER A 20 33.33 -37.32 -55.88
N LEU A 21 33.99 -37.08 -57.03
CA LEU A 21 33.38 -36.72 -58.31
C LEU A 21 32.81 -37.99 -58.98
N GLY A 22 31.52 -37.96 -59.23
CA GLY A 22 30.80 -38.92 -60.10
C GLY A 22 30.07 -38.22 -61.23
N SER A 23 30.49 -38.52 -62.41
CA SER A 23 30.06 -38.02 -63.75
C SER A 23 28.66 -38.50 -64.15
N GLY A 24 27.86 -37.63 -64.76
CA GLY A 24 27.01 -38.08 -65.90
C GLY A 24 25.54 -37.69 -65.93
N ARG A 25 25.23 -36.73 -66.83
CA ARG A 25 24.10 -36.67 -67.76
C ARG A 25 22.70 -36.17 -67.39
N HIS A 26 22.36 -35.14 -68.16
CA HIS A 26 21.04 -34.75 -68.69
C HIS A 26 19.98 -34.07 -67.79
N MET A 27 20.03 -32.75 -67.84
CA MET A 27 19.07 -31.85 -68.47
C MET A 27 17.57 -32.11 -68.23
N LYS A 28 16.94 -31.25 -67.39
CA LYS A 28 15.73 -30.52 -67.74
C LYS A 28 15.59 -29.31 -66.76
N GLN A 29 15.51 -28.16 -67.37
CA GLN A 29 15.25 -26.90 -66.63
C GLN A 29 13.88 -26.95 -65.96
N LEU A 30 13.84 -26.73 -64.69
CA LEU A 30 12.63 -26.22 -64.00
C LEU A 30 13.07 -25.04 -63.16
N LYS A 31 12.71 -23.86 -63.60
CA LYS A 31 12.85 -22.63 -62.85
C LYS A 31 11.83 -22.68 -61.69
N GLY A 32 12.25 -23.19 -60.55
CA GLY A 32 11.54 -23.09 -59.30
C GLY A 32 11.98 -21.81 -58.58
N VAL A 33 11.15 -20.78 -58.59
CA VAL A 33 11.34 -19.60 -57.75
C VAL A 33 11.05 -20.02 -56.30
N LEU A 34 12.12 -20.18 -55.52
CA LEU A 34 12.00 -20.38 -54.09
C LEU A 34 11.66 -19.03 -53.44
N VAL A 35 10.37 -18.75 -53.25
CA VAL A 35 9.92 -17.63 -52.42
C VAL A 35 10.14 -18.00 -50.98
N LEU A 36 11.25 -17.54 -50.41
CA LEU A 36 11.52 -17.62 -48.99
C LEU A 36 10.60 -16.63 -48.27
N SER A 37 9.43 -17.07 -47.86
CA SER A 37 8.51 -16.27 -47.04
C SER A 37 9.12 -16.13 -45.63
N LEU A 38 9.75 -14.99 -45.41
CA LEU A 38 10.23 -14.56 -44.08
C LEU A 38 9.00 -14.16 -43.26
N THR A 39 8.43 -15.10 -42.51
CA THR A 39 7.39 -14.81 -41.54
C THR A 39 8.05 -14.09 -40.35
N VAL A 40 7.97 -12.76 -40.35
CA VAL A 40 8.27 -11.92 -39.21
C VAL A 40 7.17 -12.20 -38.17
N VAL A 41 7.47 -13.07 -37.21
CA VAL A 41 6.65 -13.22 -36.01
C VAL A 41 6.87 -11.96 -35.17
N SER A 42 6.06 -10.94 -35.40
CA SER A 42 5.93 -9.80 -34.50
C SER A 42 5.32 -10.32 -33.20
N SER A 43 6.16 -10.64 -32.24
CA SER A 43 5.70 -10.82 -30.85
C SER A 43 5.11 -9.47 -30.40
N LEU A 44 3.79 -9.32 -30.49
CA LEU A 44 3.10 -8.29 -29.74
C LEU A 44 3.36 -8.64 -28.27
N CYS A 45 4.33 -7.96 -27.65
CA CYS A 45 4.31 -7.76 -26.21
C CYS A 45 3.08 -6.91 -25.91
N ALA A 46 1.93 -7.54 -25.68
CA ALA A 46 0.83 -6.89 -25.00
C ALA A 46 1.40 -6.49 -23.64
N SER A 47 1.68 -5.21 -23.46
CA SER A 47 1.91 -4.67 -22.11
C SER A 47 0.60 -4.93 -21.37
N GLU A 48 0.63 -5.83 -20.40
CA GLU A 48 -0.52 -6.09 -19.51
C GLU A 48 -0.85 -4.77 -18.83
N GLU A 49 -1.94 -4.16 -19.27
CA GLU A 49 -2.42 -2.89 -18.73
C GLU A 49 -2.84 -3.16 -17.27
N ILE A 50 -2.18 -2.50 -16.33
CA ILE A 50 -2.48 -2.72 -14.92
C ILE A 50 -3.87 -2.19 -14.59
N ASP A 51 -4.68 -3.01 -13.93
CA ASP A 51 -5.91 -2.55 -13.29
C ASP A 51 -5.56 -1.81 -11.99
N VAL A 52 -5.46 -0.48 -12.12
CA VAL A 52 -5.10 0.44 -11.03
C VAL A 52 -6.09 0.34 -9.87
N ARG A 53 -7.39 0.17 -10.18
CA ARG A 53 -8.44 0.03 -9.17
C ARG A 53 -8.25 -1.25 -8.35
N SER A 54 -7.98 -2.36 -9.01
CA SER A 54 -7.70 -3.63 -8.34
C SER A 54 -6.44 -3.57 -7.49
N LEU A 55 -5.41 -2.84 -7.92
CA LEU A 55 -4.20 -2.65 -7.11
C LEU A 55 -4.49 -1.85 -5.83
N VAL A 56 -5.28 -0.77 -5.91
CA VAL A 56 -5.70 0.02 -4.75
C VAL A 56 -6.56 -0.82 -3.80
N LEU A 57 -7.48 -1.63 -4.33
CA LEU A 57 -8.28 -2.55 -3.52
C LEU A 57 -7.40 -3.57 -2.79
N SER A 58 -6.45 -4.17 -3.50
CA SER A 58 -5.48 -5.11 -2.91
C SER A 58 -4.66 -4.48 -1.78
N ASN A 59 -4.29 -3.20 -1.90
CA ASN A 59 -3.62 -2.47 -0.83
C ASN A 59 -4.50 -2.34 0.43
N LEU A 60 -5.80 -2.03 0.27
CA LEU A 60 -6.74 -1.96 1.39
C LEU A 60 -6.90 -3.34 2.06
N GLU A 61 -7.03 -4.40 1.27
CA GLU A 61 -7.14 -5.76 1.77
C GLU A 61 -5.87 -6.25 2.46
N LEU A 62 -4.70 -5.89 1.92
CA LEU A 62 -3.40 -6.26 2.47
C LEU A 62 -3.24 -5.79 3.92
N SER A 63 -3.67 -4.58 4.22
CA SER A 63 -3.51 -3.95 5.54
C SER A 63 -4.67 -4.21 6.51
N ARG A 64 -5.84 -4.70 6.04
CA ARG A 64 -7.05 -4.85 6.86
C ARG A 64 -7.58 -6.27 6.93
N GLY A 65 -7.51 -7.03 5.82
CA GLY A 65 -8.18 -8.34 5.70
C GLY A 65 -9.69 -8.27 5.84
N GLY A 66 -10.34 -9.40 5.99
CA GLY A 66 -11.76 -9.47 6.37
C GLY A 66 -11.99 -8.93 7.77
N THR A 67 -11.14 -9.30 8.70
CA THR A 67 -11.03 -8.76 10.05
C THR A 67 -9.57 -8.65 10.45
N SER A 68 -9.24 -7.73 11.36
CA SER A 68 -7.89 -7.64 11.90
C SER A 68 -7.85 -7.14 13.34
N TYR A 69 -6.74 -7.48 14.01
CA TYR A 69 -6.30 -6.93 15.28
C TYR A 69 -4.89 -6.37 15.12
N ALA A 70 -4.64 -5.21 15.72
CA ALA A 70 -3.33 -4.57 15.71
C ALA A 70 -2.93 -4.08 17.10
N GLU A 71 -1.65 -4.22 17.44
CA GLU A 71 -0.99 -3.44 18.49
C GLU A 71 -0.03 -2.47 17.81
N MET A 72 -0.12 -1.19 18.17
CA MET A 72 0.66 -0.15 17.51
C MET A 72 1.09 0.95 18.47
N THR A 73 2.20 1.60 18.12
CA THR A 73 2.65 2.84 18.78
C THR A 73 2.37 4.01 17.85
N MET A 74 1.82 5.08 18.40
CA MET A 74 1.74 6.39 17.78
C MET A 74 2.77 7.30 18.46
N PHE A 75 3.65 7.90 17.66
CA PHE A 75 4.59 8.92 18.12
C PHE A 75 4.30 10.23 17.43
N ILE A 76 4.09 11.29 18.20
CA ILE A 76 3.86 12.64 17.70
C ILE A 76 5.08 13.48 18.05
N LYS A 77 5.70 14.07 17.05
CA LYS A 77 6.78 15.04 17.15
C LYS A 77 6.28 16.44 16.84
N ARG A 78 6.61 17.39 17.70
CA ARG A 78 6.38 18.83 17.49
C ARG A 78 7.65 19.58 17.93
N PRO A 79 7.88 20.83 17.50
CA PRO A 79 9.10 21.56 17.82
C PRO A 79 9.41 21.66 19.32
N THR A 80 8.36 21.72 20.17
CA THR A 80 8.51 21.95 21.61
C THR A 80 8.10 20.76 22.49
N TRP A 81 7.52 19.69 21.92
CA TRP A 81 7.08 18.54 22.66
C TRP A 81 7.01 17.27 21.82
N GLU A 82 7.04 16.16 22.49
CA GLU A 82 6.85 14.83 21.92
C GLU A 82 5.83 14.04 22.76
N ARG A 83 5.12 13.14 22.11
CA ARG A 83 4.20 12.21 22.77
C ARG A 83 4.24 10.84 22.12
N ARG A 84 4.39 9.82 22.94
CA ARG A 84 4.28 8.42 22.56
C ARG A 84 3.05 7.81 23.21
N SER A 85 2.25 7.11 22.43
CA SER A 85 1.04 6.43 22.91
C SER A 85 1.01 5.01 22.34
N SER A 86 0.57 4.06 23.17
CA SER A 86 0.28 2.70 22.72
C SER A 86 -1.21 2.55 22.44
N LEU A 87 -1.55 1.85 21.38
CA LEU A 87 -2.92 1.65 20.92
C LEU A 87 -3.13 0.19 20.54
N VAL A 88 -4.37 -0.23 20.68
CA VAL A 88 -4.87 -1.45 20.08
C VAL A 88 -6.02 -1.11 19.13
N GLY A 89 -6.13 -1.84 18.04
CA GLY A 89 -7.17 -1.62 17.04
C GLY A 89 -7.76 -2.91 16.53
N TRP A 90 -9.04 -2.86 16.16
CA TRP A 90 -9.75 -3.94 15.49
C TRP A 90 -10.44 -3.37 14.26
N THR A 91 -10.47 -4.15 13.20
CA THR A 91 -11.22 -3.79 11.98
C THR A 91 -12.09 -4.95 11.54
N ARG A 92 -13.21 -4.61 10.87
CA ARG A 92 -14.07 -5.56 10.18
C ARG A 92 -14.40 -4.98 8.81
N GLY A 93 -13.84 -5.59 7.78
CA GLY A 93 -13.86 -5.07 6.41
C GLY A 93 -13.32 -3.64 6.35
N THR A 94 -13.88 -2.83 5.47
CA THR A 94 -13.54 -1.42 5.30
C THR A 94 -14.41 -0.46 6.13
N LYS A 95 -15.54 -0.95 6.66
CA LYS A 95 -16.60 -0.13 7.26
C LYS A 95 -16.48 0.05 8.76
N ASP A 96 -15.99 -0.95 9.47
CA ASP A 96 -16.01 -0.94 10.94
C ASP A 96 -14.61 -0.94 11.51
N SER A 97 -14.37 -0.13 12.52
CA SER A 97 -13.11 -0.11 13.28
C SER A 97 -13.30 0.39 14.70
N LEU A 98 -12.55 -0.19 15.63
CA LEU A 98 -12.41 0.26 16.99
C LEU A 98 -10.93 0.48 17.29
N ILE A 99 -10.57 1.66 17.79
CA ILE A 99 -9.21 1.98 18.23
C ILE A 99 -9.29 2.41 19.69
N ARG A 100 -8.35 1.92 20.52
CA ARG A 100 -8.28 2.25 21.94
C ARG A 100 -6.85 2.57 22.33
N PHE A 101 -6.67 3.64 23.08
CA PHE A 101 -5.40 3.97 23.74
C PHE A 101 -5.21 3.08 24.97
N THR A 102 -4.03 2.49 25.09
CA THR A 102 -3.65 1.64 26.24
C THR A 102 -2.57 2.28 27.10
N ALA A 103 -1.78 3.19 26.56
CA ALA A 103 -0.77 3.96 27.29
C ALA A 103 -0.54 5.33 26.61
N PRO A 104 -0.02 6.32 27.34
CA PRO A 104 0.23 6.36 28.78
C PRO A 104 -1.07 6.43 29.58
N ALA A 105 -0.98 6.30 30.91
CA ALA A 105 -2.15 6.28 31.81
C ALA A 105 -3.10 7.49 31.64
N LYS A 106 -2.57 8.67 31.27
CA LYS A 106 -3.37 9.88 31.04
C LYS A 106 -4.29 9.77 29.81
N ASP A 107 -3.93 8.94 28.83
CA ASP A 107 -4.61 8.75 27.56
C ASP A 107 -5.34 7.38 27.50
N ALA A 108 -4.98 6.45 28.39
CA ALA A 108 -5.54 5.11 28.44
C ALA A 108 -7.07 5.14 28.58
N GLY A 109 -7.73 4.26 27.83
CA GLY A 109 -9.18 4.17 27.77
C GLY A 109 -9.86 5.13 26.79
N ASN A 110 -9.18 6.18 26.29
CA ASN A 110 -9.73 6.93 25.15
C ASN A 110 -9.92 5.95 23.98
N ALA A 111 -11.06 6.05 23.31
CA ALA A 111 -11.40 5.15 22.22
C ALA A 111 -12.14 5.86 21.10
N MET A 112 -12.03 5.30 19.89
CA MET A 112 -12.74 5.73 18.70
C MET A 112 -13.38 4.52 18.04
N LEU A 113 -14.65 4.63 17.68
CA LEU A 113 -15.42 3.61 16.97
C LEU A 113 -15.95 4.19 15.67
N LYS A 114 -15.71 3.51 14.56
CA LYS A 114 -16.37 3.72 13.28
C LYS A 114 -17.33 2.56 13.03
N LEU A 115 -18.57 2.86 12.67
CA LEU A 115 -19.57 1.90 12.20
C LEU A 115 -20.23 2.46 10.94
N GLY A 116 -19.91 1.88 9.79
CA GLY A 116 -20.30 2.44 8.52
C GLY A 116 -19.87 3.92 8.42
N ASP A 117 -20.81 4.81 8.14
CA ASP A 117 -20.55 6.26 8.01
C ASP A 117 -20.55 7.03 9.34
N LYS A 118 -20.71 6.35 10.45
CA LYS A 118 -20.83 6.99 11.75
C LYS A 118 -19.59 6.77 12.59
N MET A 119 -19.14 7.83 13.26
CA MET A 119 -18.03 7.78 14.19
C MET A 119 -18.40 8.27 15.57
N TRP A 120 -17.80 7.66 16.58
CA TRP A 120 -17.91 8.06 17.97
C TRP A 120 -16.53 8.09 18.62
N THR A 121 -16.36 9.00 19.56
CA THR A 121 -15.24 9.00 20.49
C THR A 121 -15.73 8.79 21.92
N PHE A 122 -14.88 8.18 22.71
CA PHE A 122 -15.07 8.03 24.15
C PHE A 122 -13.90 8.64 24.91
N ASN A 123 -14.20 9.45 25.89
CA ASN A 123 -13.22 9.95 26.84
C ASN A 123 -13.57 9.41 28.22
N PRO A 124 -12.69 8.61 28.86
CA PRO A 124 -12.97 7.99 30.15
C PRO A 124 -13.13 9.02 31.30
N LYS A 125 -12.44 10.16 31.22
CA LYS A 125 -12.55 11.23 32.23
C LYS A 125 -13.93 11.87 32.23
N LEU A 126 -14.54 11.98 31.07
CA LEU A 126 -15.90 12.54 30.91
C LEU A 126 -16.97 11.45 31.00
N ASN A 127 -16.57 10.19 30.90
CA ASN A 127 -17.45 9.00 30.81
C ASN A 127 -18.56 9.17 29.76
N ARG A 128 -18.22 9.76 28.61
CA ARG A 128 -19.19 10.09 27.55
C ARG A 128 -18.74 9.53 26.19
N ASN A 129 -19.71 8.91 25.50
CA ASN A 129 -19.62 8.65 24.09
C ASN A 129 -20.13 9.88 23.34
N ILE A 130 -19.32 10.44 22.46
CA ILE A 130 -19.67 11.59 21.64
C ILE A 130 -19.69 11.13 20.18
N ARG A 131 -20.83 11.29 19.51
CA ARG A 131 -20.91 11.08 18.07
C ARG A 131 -20.26 12.28 17.37
N LEU A 132 -19.34 12.01 16.45
CA LEU A 132 -18.67 13.05 15.69
C LEU A 132 -19.60 13.59 14.58
N PRO A 133 -19.92 14.89 14.54
CA PRO A 133 -20.60 15.50 13.42
C PRO A 133 -19.66 15.63 12.21
N SER A 134 -20.23 15.74 11.01
CA SER A 134 -19.45 15.87 9.76
C SER A 134 -18.49 17.06 9.77
N SER A 135 -18.86 18.16 10.45
CA SER A 135 -18.02 19.36 10.58
C SER A 135 -16.72 19.13 11.37
N MET A 136 -16.61 18.04 12.14
CA MET A 136 -15.41 17.68 12.88
C MET A 136 -14.49 16.71 12.14
N MET A 137 -14.91 16.16 11.00
CA MET A 137 -14.14 15.12 10.30
C MET A 137 -12.77 15.60 9.81
N GLY A 138 -12.62 16.88 9.48
CA GLY A 138 -11.34 17.48 9.11
C GLY A 138 -10.42 17.81 10.30
N GLN A 139 -10.89 17.67 11.55
CA GLN A 139 -10.07 17.97 12.71
C GLN A 139 -9.03 16.88 12.98
N SER A 140 -7.91 17.31 13.56
CA SER A 140 -6.82 16.44 13.99
C SER A 140 -7.31 15.39 15.02
N TRP A 141 -7.08 14.11 14.73
CA TRP A 141 -7.33 13.03 15.67
C TRP A 141 -6.24 12.96 16.73
N ALA A 142 -6.63 13.10 17.98
CA ALA A 142 -5.74 13.01 19.14
C ALA A 142 -4.48 13.92 19.06
N GLY A 143 -4.56 15.05 18.32
CA GLY A 143 -3.44 15.96 18.09
C GLY A 143 -2.35 15.43 17.16
N SER A 144 -2.64 14.36 16.41
CA SER A 144 -1.79 13.81 15.35
C SER A 144 -1.94 14.56 14.03
N ASP A 145 -1.15 14.22 13.04
CA ASP A 145 -1.28 14.75 11.67
C ASP A 145 -2.39 14.06 10.87
N PHE A 146 -3.00 13.02 11.43
CA PHE A 146 -4.16 12.35 10.88
C PHE A 146 -5.45 13.04 11.32
N SER A 147 -6.35 13.29 10.39
CA SER A 147 -7.71 13.74 10.68
C SER A 147 -8.64 12.57 10.98
N TYR A 148 -9.82 12.85 11.56
CA TYR A 148 -10.86 11.82 11.68
C TYR A 148 -11.28 11.29 10.31
N ASN A 149 -11.27 12.14 9.27
CA ASN A 149 -11.57 11.74 7.91
C ASN A 149 -10.55 10.71 7.39
N ASP A 150 -9.26 10.91 7.63
CA ASP A 150 -8.20 9.98 7.18
C ASP A 150 -8.37 8.58 7.78
N LEU A 151 -8.90 8.49 9.01
CA LEU A 151 -9.16 7.22 9.69
C LEU A 151 -10.49 6.57 9.29
N SER A 152 -11.40 7.32 8.65
CA SER A 152 -12.75 6.87 8.38
C SER A 152 -13.00 6.38 6.95
N ARG A 153 -12.17 6.79 5.99
CA ARG A 153 -12.52 6.75 4.55
C ARG A 153 -12.13 5.49 3.79
N SER A 154 -11.62 4.46 4.47
CA SER A 154 -11.19 3.22 3.79
C SER A 154 -12.27 2.54 2.94
N ASP A 155 -13.55 2.70 3.29
CA ASP A 155 -14.70 2.20 2.54
C ASP A 155 -15.09 3.09 1.36
N LYS A 156 -14.72 4.38 1.40
CA LYS A 156 -15.10 5.38 0.40
C LYS A 156 -14.10 5.50 -0.74
N TYR A 157 -12.87 5.02 -0.56
CA TYR A 157 -11.85 5.11 -1.60
C TYR A 157 -12.34 4.59 -2.96
N LEU A 158 -13.05 3.46 -2.97
CA LEU A 158 -13.50 2.84 -4.20
C LEU A 158 -14.79 3.41 -4.78
N THR A 159 -15.53 4.20 -4.02
CA THR A 159 -16.80 4.83 -4.44
C THR A 159 -16.64 6.31 -4.74
N ASP A 160 -15.84 7.02 -3.94
CA ASP A 160 -15.75 8.47 -3.96
C ASP A 160 -14.59 8.97 -4.83
N TYR A 161 -13.73 8.07 -5.34
CA TYR A 161 -12.55 8.43 -6.16
C TYR A 161 -12.50 7.65 -7.47
N ARG A 162 -12.00 8.31 -8.52
CA ARG A 162 -11.45 7.66 -9.71
C ARG A 162 -9.94 7.58 -9.59
N PHE A 163 -9.34 6.55 -10.20
CA PHE A 163 -7.90 6.30 -10.13
C PHE A 163 -7.29 6.42 -11.52
N GLU A 164 -6.18 7.16 -11.63
CA GLU A 164 -5.46 7.37 -12.86
C GLU A 164 -3.99 6.96 -12.65
N LEU A 165 -3.46 6.11 -13.53
CA LEU A 165 -2.03 5.77 -13.55
C LEU A 165 -1.25 6.97 -14.08
N VAL A 166 -0.32 7.48 -13.28
CA VAL A 166 0.51 8.65 -13.64
C VAL A 166 1.88 8.21 -14.16
N ASP A 167 2.48 7.22 -13.49
CA ASP A 167 3.83 6.76 -13.80
C ASP A 167 4.04 5.30 -13.37
N THR A 168 4.96 4.63 -14.06
CA THR A 168 5.44 3.31 -13.71
C THR A 168 6.96 3.28 -13.80
N LYS A 169 7.61 2.93 -12.71
CA LYS A 169 9.06 2.76 -12.66
C LYS A 169 9.43 1.41 -12.05
N VAL A 170 10.65 0.96 -12.31
CA VAL A 170 11.22 -0.23 -11.66
C VAL A 170 12.23 0.23 -10.61
N GLN A 171 12.08 -0.25 -9.39
CA GLN A 171 12.99 -0.01 -8.29
C GLN A 171 13.26 -1.34 -7.57
N GLU A 172 14.55 -1.69 -7.42
CA GLU A 172 14.97 -2.96 -6.79
C GLU A 172 14.29 -4.20 -7.40
N GLY A 173 14.10 -4.18 -8.74
CA GLY A 173 13.49 -5.28 -9.48
C GLY A 173 11.97 -5.38 -9.37
N LYS A 174 11.30 -4.44 -8.71
CA LYS A 174 9.83 -4.39 -8.56
C LYS A 174 9.26 -3.19 -9.28
N LYS A 175 8.08 -3.36 -9.88
CA LYS A 175 7.32 -2.24 -10.44
C LYS A 175 6.71 -1.40 -9.33
N ILE A 176 6.88 -0.09 -9.45
CA ILE A 176 6.31 0.92 -8.58
C ILE A 176 5.39 1.79 -9.41
N TYR A 177 4.16 1.90 -8.99
CA TYR A 177 3.11 2.64 -9.66
C TYR A 177 2.80 3.93 -8.91
N THR A 178 2.79 5.04 -9.62
CA THR A 178 2.30 6.33 -9.13
C THR A 178 0.88 6.50 -9.64
N ILE A 179 -0.07 6.66 -8.73
CA ILE A 179 -1.51 6.68 -9.00
C ILE A 179 -2.11 7.93 -8.40
N ASP A 180 -2.83 8.71 -9.18
CA ASP A 180 -3.67 9.80 -8.69
C ASP A 180 -5.06 9.27 -8.35
N ALA A 181 -5.47 9.45 -7.09
CA ALA A 181 -6.84 9.28 -6.63
C ALA A 181 -7.51 10.65 -6.65
N ILE A 182 -8.43 10.84 -7.56
CA ILE A 182 -9.12 12.11 -7.83
C ILE A 182 -10.56 11.95 -7.33
N PRO A 183 -11.04 12.84 -6.43
CA PRO A 183 -12.41 12.78 -5.95
C PRO A 183 -13.42 12.91 -7.08
N ASN A 184 -14.55 12.23 -6.95
CA ASN A 184 -15.73 12.48 -7.79
C ASN A 184 -16.37 13.83 -7.40
N ASP A 185 -17.09 14.44 -8.31
CA ASP A 185 -17.64 15.81 -8.13
C ASP A 185 -18.57 15.95 -6.90
N ASP A 186 -19.23 14.86 -6.49
CA ASP A 186 -20.15 14.80 -5.35
C ASP A 186 -19.51 14.25 -4.06
N ALA A 187 -18.22 13.92 -4.11
CA ALA A 187 -17.50 13.34 -2.99
C ALA A 187 -17.26 14.36 -1.86
N ALA A 188 -17.76 14.06 -0.67
CA ALA A 188 -17.53 14.88 0.52
C ALA A 188 -16.16 14.57 1.14
N VAL A 189 -15.09 15.04 0.50
CA VAL A 189 -13.70 14.78 0.89
C VAL A 189 -12.95 16.08 1.23
N VAL A 190 -11.86 15.94 2.00
CA VAL A 190 -11.03 17.07 2.42
C VAL A 190 -9.99 17.43 1.35
N TRP A 191 -9.46 16.41 0.68
CA TRP A 191 -8.34 16.55 -0.25
C TRP A 191 -8.83 16.76 -1.69
N GLY A 192 -8.21 17.69 -2.41
CA GLY A 192 -8.47 17.90 -3.84
C GLY A 192 -7.95 16.76 -4.70
N LYS A 193 -6.86 16.12 -4.26
CA LYS A 193 -6.28 14.94 -4.89
C LYS A 193 -5.37 14.21 -3.90
N GLU A 194 -5.16 12.91 -4.11
CA GLU A 194 -4.16 12.13 -3.41
C GLU A 194 -3.30 11.38 -4.42
N ARG A 195 -1.98 11.53 -4.31
CA ARG A 195 -1.04 10.79 -5.15
C ARG A 195 -0.42 9.66 -4.37
N MET A 196 -0.83 8.45 -4.70
CA MET A 196 -0.37 7.22 -4.08
C MET A 196 0.84 6.67 -4.81
N THR A 197 1.77 6.10 -4.06
CA THR A 197 2.86 5.28 -4.60
C THR A 197 2.68 3.86 -4.09
N LEU A 198 2.36 2.93 -4.99
CA LEU A 198 2.14 1.52 -4.69
C LEU A 198 3.18 0.65 -5.39
N ARG A 199 3.66 -0.37 -4.70
CA ARG A 199 4.48 -1.42 -5.27
C ARG A 199 3.58 -2.47 -5.95
N GLU A 200 4.07 -3.23 -6.92
CA GLU A 200 3.31 -4.23 -7.68
C GLU A 200 2.60 -5.29 -6.83
N ASP A 201 3.11 -5.56 -5.62
CA ASP A 201 2.52 -6.44 -4.62
C ASP A 201 1.58 -5.69 -3.65
N ALA A 202 1.03 -4.56 -4.11
CA ALA A 202 0.08 -3.71 -3.41
C ALA A 202 0.60 -3.05 -2.10
N VAL A 203 1.92 -3.10 -1.84
CA VAL A 203 2.49 -2.44 -0.66
C VAL A 203 2.50 -0.93 -0.86
N MET A 204 1.90 -0.19 0.09
CA MET A 204 1.93 1.27 0.14
C MET A 204 3.33 1.78 0.45
N MET A 205 3.89 2.60 -0.46
CA MET A 205 5.18 3.26 -0.28
C MET A 205 5.01 4.69 0.24
N GLY A 206 3.92 5.35 -0.12
CA GLY A 206 3.59 6.69 0.32
C GLY A 206 2.34 7.27 -0.33
N ILE A 207 1.88 8.40 0.23
CA ILE A 207 0.79 9.21 -0.32
C ILE A 207 1.17 10.68 -0.14
N VAL A 208 0.98 11.47 -1.19
CA VAL A 208 1.00 12.94 -1.12
C VAL A 208 -0.44 13.44 -1.20
N PHE A 209 -0.83 14.25 -0.25
CA PHE A 209 -2.15 14.86 -0.16
C PHE A 209 -2.10 16.29 -0.68
N TYR A 210 -2.98 16.61 -1.59
CA TYR A 210 -3.10 17.92 -2.21
C TYR A 210 -4.34 18.64 -1.67
N ASP A 211 -4.23 19.94 -1.44
CA ASP A 211 -5.36 20.77 -1.06
C ASP A 211 -6.34 20.97 -2.24
N GLN A 212 -7.36 21.79 -2.05
CA GLN A 212 -8.38 22.07 -3.06
C GLN A 212 -7.84 22.89 -4.25
N ASP A 213 -6.72 23.59 -4.07
CA ASP A 213 -6.00 24.34 -5.12
C ASP A 213 -4.93 23.45 -5.78
N LEU A 214 -4.93 22.15 -5.50
CA LEU A 214 -3.99 21.14 -5.99
C LEU A 214 -2.53 21.43 -5.65
N GLN A 215 -2.27 22.12 -4.51
CA GLN A 215 -0.94 22.26 -3.96
C GLN A 215 -0.64 21.09 -3.02
N PRO A 216 0.55 20.49 -3.10
CA PRO A 216 0.93 19.41 -2.18
C PRO A 216 1.06 20.00 -0.76
N LEU A 217 0.34 19.42 0.20
CA LEU A 217 0.26 19.93 1.57
C LEU A 217 0.84 18.97 2.59
N LYS A 218 0.44 17.70 2.52
CA LYS A 218 0.89 16.66 3.45
C LYS A 218 1.44 15.46 2.71
N GLU A 219 2.32 14.74 3.38
CA GLU A 219 2.78 13.45 2.88
C GLU A 219 2.73 12.37 3.96
N MET A 220 2.44 11.15 3.54
CA MET A 220 2.63 9.94 4.31
C MET A 220 3.70 9.09 3.63
N LYS A 221 4.74 8.70 4.37
CA LYS A 221 5.83 7.85 3.88
C LYS A 221 5.88 6.54 4.62
N SER A 222 6.10 5.45 3.90
CA SER A 222 6.50 4.17 4.47
C SER A 222 7.96 4.26 4.89
N LEU A 223 8.24 4.12 6.18
CA LEU A 223 9.60 4.10 6.72
C LEU A 223 10.15 2.68 6.81
N LYS A 224 9.27 1.68 6.95
CA LYS A 224 9.64 0.27 7.03
C LYS A 224 8.55 -0.61 6.43
N ILE A 225 8.96 -1.50 5.57
CA ILE A 225 8.13 -2.61 5.10
C ILE A 225 8.54 -3.85 5.88
N GLY A 226 7.58 -4.59 6.40
CA GLY A 226 7.81 -5.78 7.21
C GLY A 226 6.70 -6.79 7.07
N ASN A 227 6.92 -7.99 7.61
CA ASN A 227 5.91 -9.04 7.67
C ASN A 227 5.36 -9.13 9.08
N LEU A 228 4.05 -8.94 9.22
CA LEU A 228 3.30 -9.15 10.46
C LEU A 228 2.00 -9.89 10.13
N GLY A 229 1.64 -10.86 10.96
CA GLY A 229 0.44 -11.68 10.74
C GLY A 229 0.44 -12.45 9.41
N GLY A 230 1.62 -12.78 8.86
CA GLY A 230 1.77 -13.49 7.59
C GLY A 230 1.66 -12.60 6.34
N ARG A 231 1.45 -11.28 6.47
CA ARG A 231 1.34 -10.35 5.35
C ARG A 231 2.48 -9.33 5.35
N THR A 232 2.95 -8.97 4.16
CA THR A 232 4.01 -7.95 3.97
C THR A 232 3.36 -6.62 3.61
N PHE A 233 3.55 -5.59 4.44
CA PHE A 233 2.99 -4.25 4.23
C PHE A 233 3.86 -3.19 4.92
N SER A 234 3.49 -1.90 4.83
CA SER A 234 4.16 -0.82 5.53
C SER A 234 3.88 -0.93 7.05
N THR A 235 4.87 -1.40 7.81
CA THR A 235 4.76 -1.60 9.27
C THR A 235 5.16 -0.39 10.07
N HIS A 236 5.82 0.60 9.47
CA HIS A 236 6.14 1.88 10.08
C HIS A 236 5.94 2.97 9.04
N MET A 237 5.14 3.95 9.37
CA MET A 237 4.81 5.07 8.49
C MET A 237 4.89 6.39 9.24
N ARG A 238 5.20 7.47 8.50
CA ARG A 238 5.21 8.84 9.01
C ARG A 238 4.29 9.71 8.17
N MET A 239 3.52 10.57 8.82
CA MET A 239 2.70 11.61 8.20
C MET A 239 3.04 12.97 8.78
N GLY A 240 3.13 13.97 7.93
CA GLY A 240 3.38 15.36 8.32
C GLY A 240 3.19 16.33 7.17
N ASP A 241 3.25 17.61 7.46
CA ASP A 241 3.23 18.66 6.45
C ASP A 241 4.57 18.65 5.68
N ILE A 242 4.51 18.88 4.37
CA ILE A 242 5.70 18.83 3.49
C ILE A 242 6.70 19.92 3.88
N ASP A 243 6.20 21.09 4.27
CA ASP A 243 7.00 22.27 4.59
C ASP A 243 7.48 22.32 6.05
N ASP A 244 7.01 21.40 6.92
CA ASP A 244 7.44 21.33 8.33
C ASP A 244 8.00 19.94 8.70
N PRO A 245 9.25 19.66 8.39
CA PRO A 245 9.87 18.36 8.69
C PRO A 245 10.07 18.09 10.19
N ASN A 246 9.87 19.10 11.06
CA ASN A 246 10.02 18.98 12.50
C ASN A 246 8.71 18.62 13.22
N SER A 247 7.59 18.63 12.50
CA SER A 247 6.26 18.25 12.99
C SER A 247 5.74 17.07 12.19
N TYR A 248 5.57 15.93 12.86
CA TYR A 248 5.06 14.72 12.21
C TYR A 248 4.44 13.75 13.22
N THR A 249 3.69 12.80 12.69
CA THR A 249 3.18 11.64 13.44
C THR A 249 3.68 10.36 12.80
N GLU A 250 4.19 9.45 13.60
CA GLU A 250 4.54 8.09 13.18
C GLU A 250 3.57 7.07 13.78
N PHE A 251 3.24 6.06 12.98
CA PHE A 251 2.62 4.82 13.42
C PHE A 251 3.56 3.65 13.16
N GLU A 252 3.79 2.85 14.19
CA GLU A 252 4.55 1.61 14.09
C GLU A 252 3.70 0.46 14.61
N TYR A 253 3.48 -0.55 13.76
CA TYR A 253 2.80 -1.78 14.12
C TYR A 253 3.78 -2.74 14.77
N GLN A 254 3.45 -3.23 15.98
CA GLN A 254 4.22 -4.24 16.70
C GLN A 254 3.64 -5.64 16.49
N LYS A 255 2.31 -5.72 16.32
CA LYS A 255 1.61 -6.98 16.11
C LYS A 255 0.42 -6.78 15.20
N MET A 256 0.20 -7.74 14.33
CA MET A 256 -1.00 -7.86 13.49
C MET A 256 -1.49 -9.31 13.50
N ALA A 257 -2.79 -9.47 13.50
CA ALA A 257 -3.47 -10.72 13.22
C ALA A 257 -4.66 -10.44 12.31
N PHE A 258 -4.90 -11.34 11.36
CA PHE A 258 -5.92 -11.19 10.34
C PHE A 258 -6.93 -12.34 10.39
N ASP A 259 -8.09 -12.12 9.78
CA ASP A 259 -9.12 -13.11 9.54
C ASP A 259 -9.60 -13.80 10.83
N LEU A 260 -9.74 -12.96 11.87
CA LEU A 260 -10.15 -13.36 13.21
C LEU A 260 -11.69 -13.48 13.30
N ASP A 261 -12.17 -14.40 14.13
CA ASP A 261 -13.57 -14.43 14.54
C ASP A 261 -13.81 -13.37 15.62
N LEU A 262 -14.33 -12.21 15.21
CA LEU A 262 -14.59 -11.07 16.08
C LEU A 262 -16.08 -10.96 16.39
N GLU A 263 -16.42 -10.91 17.66
CA GLU A 263 -17.80 -10.78 18.10
C GLU A 263 -18.42 -9.45 17.67
N ASP A 264 -19.68 -9.45 17.23
CA ASP A 264 -20.43 -8.25 16.82
C ASP A 264 -20.47 -7.17 17.92
N ARG A 265 -20.54 -7.56 19.17
CA ARG A 265 -20.54 -6.63 20.32
C ARG A 265 -19.30 -5.77 20.40
N LEU A 266 -18.17 -6.22 19.84
CA LEU A 266 -16.93 -5.43 19.77
C LEU A 266 -17.14 -4.14 18.99
N PHE A 267 -17.92 -4.19 17.93
CA PHE A 267 -18.26 -3.04 17.09
C PHE A 267 -19.60 -2.43 17.53
N SER A 268 -19.65 -1.95 18.76
CA SER A 268 -20.83 -1.29 19.33
C SER A 268 -20.42 -0.10 20.19
N THR A 269 -21.34 0.86 20.38
CA THR A 269 -21.07 2.00 21.28
C THR A 269 -20.89 1.58 22.73
N PHE A 270 -21.33 0.38 23.10
CA PHE A 270 -21.08 -0.21 24.42
C PHE A 270 -19.59 -0.56 24.59
N SER A 271 -18.95 -1.11 23.56
CA SER A 271 -17.53 -1.49 23.61
C SER A 271 -16.60 -0.31 23.86
N LEU A 272 -17.00 0.93 23.46
CA LEU A 272 -16.22 2.14 23.74
C LEU A 272 -15.90 2.33 25.24
N ARG A 273 -16.81 1.90 26.11
CA ARG A 273 -16.67 2.04 27.58
C ARG A 273 -16.04 0.81 28.24
N SER A 274 -15.98 -0.30 27.53
CA SER A 274 -15.50 -1.57 28.11
C SER A 274 -13.98 -1.58 28.18
N GLU A 275 -13.41 -1.76 29.36
CA GLU A 275 -11.97 -1.99 29.55
C GLU A 275 -11.54 -3.39 29.09
N ARG A 276 -12.48 -4.32 28.92
CA ARG A 276 -12.22 -5.72 28.56
C ARG A 276 -12.43 -5.92 27.06
N THR A 277 -11.37 -5.75 26.30
CA THR A 277 -11.22 -6.29 24.96
C THR A 277 -10.40 -7.58 25.06
N ARG A 278 -11.07 -8.67 25.36
CA ARG A 278 -10.52 -10.04 25.24
C ARG A 278 -10.96 -10.61 23.91
#